data_ea4f15aba64bbcfb934d4c2c324cc8f4
#
_entry.id   ea4f15aba64bbcfb934d4c2c324cc8f4
#
_cell.length_a   1.000
_cell.length_b   1.000
_cell.length_c   1.000
_cell.angle_alpha   90.00
_cell.angle_beta   90.00
_cell.angle_gamma   90.00
#
_symmetry.space_group_name_H-M   'P 1'
#
loop_
_entity.id
_entity.type
_entity.pdbx_description
1 polymer ?
#
loop_
_entity_poly.entity_id
_entity_poly.type
_entity_poly.pdbx_seq_one_letter_code
_entity_poly.pdbx_strand_id
1 'polypeptide(L)'
;MTYVPLAIEGGLLAVHAHPDDETLSTGGLLATWAAAGLPVTLVTCTRGEQGEVIGPDPDRLEGSGDRFGAHRERELAGALRELDVSDHYFLDQIDGALGANEPSPRYRDSGMSWVGEGAAGMSAAAALPSEVPEGAFYFADLDRAAQSLARLISARRPRYVVTYEPGGGYGHPDHVRAYQLASRAVELISDDLGYVPQLLSSVIPSGVMRFGREVLGQREQFLRDLARDDVAGRGDNGGVEVFIPRPSDPLAAVSSHDPKITYVVEVRDVAGKVLRALEAHATQVQWVADWRDLPGSSARAAGVEVLGAAALSNGVFFPVFSREYVAALN
;
A
#
# COMPACT_ATOMS: atom_id res chain seq x y z
N MET A 1 -14.50 14.44 14.53
CA MET A 1 -15.39 13.96 13.44
C MET A 1 -15.83 12.56 13.78
N THR A 2 -17.06 12.20 13.51
CA THR A 2 -17.57 10.84 13.75
C THR A 2 -17.56 10.14 12.38
N TYR A 3 -16.65 9.17 12.22
CA TYR A 3 -16.60 8.35 11.00
C TYR A 3 -17.66 7.24 11.08
N VAL A 4 -18.21 6.86 9.93
CA VAL A 4 -19.18 5.76 9.84
C VAL A 4 -18.41 4.44 9.69
N PRO A 5 -18.69 3.39 10.47
CA PRO A 5 -18.09 2.08 10.25
C PRO A 5 -18.42 1.56 8.84
N LEU A 6 -17.42 1.06 8.12
CA LEU A 6 -17.64 0.36 6.86
C LEU A 6 -18.31 -0.99 7.16
N ALA A 7 -19.38 -1.32 6.45
CA ALA A 7 -20.00 -2.62 6.59
C ALA A 7 -19.09 -3.72 6.06
N ILE A 8 -18.74 -4.68 6.92
CA ILE A 8 -17.92 -5.86 6.54
C ILE A 8 -18.86 -6.91 5.96
N GLU A 9 -19.15 -6.77 4.66
CA GLU A 9 -20.09 -7.63 3.92
C GLU A 9 -19.76 -7.69 2.44
N GLY A 10 -20.09 -8.78 1.79
CA GLY A 10 -19.77 -9.00 0.39
C GLY A 10 -18.26 -9.12 0.13
N GLY A 11 -17.87 -9.19 -1.14
CA GLY A 11 -16.46 -9.29 -1.52
C GLY A 11 -15.74 -7.94 -1.49
N LEU A 12 -14.42 -7.98 -1.26
CA LEU A 12 -13.50 -6.86 -1.39
C LEU A 12 -12.50 -7.14 -2.51
N LEU A 13 -12.28 -6.19 -3.41
CA LEU A 13 -11.22 -6.24 -4.39
C LEU A 13 -10.32 -5.01 -4.24
N ALA A 14 -9.03 -5.23 -3.99
CA ALA A 14 -8.05 -4.16 -3.91
C ALA A 14 -7.23 -4.07 -5.18
N VAL A 15 -6.89 -2.85 -5.62
CA VAL A 15 -6.04 -2.56 -6.79
C VAL A 15 -4.88 -1.70 -6.34
N HIS A 16 -3.67 -2.25 -6.41
CA HIS A 16 -2.42 -1.59 -6.02
C HIS A 16 -1.38 -1.62 -7.13
N ALA A 17 -0.48 -0.65 -7.12
CA ALA A 17 0.53 -0.49 -8.16
C ALA A 17 1.67 -1.50 -8.03
N HIS A 18 2.21 -1.66 -6.82
CA HIS A 18 3.42 -2.45 -6.56
C HIS A 18 3.21 -3.44 -5.41
N PRO A 19 4.03 -4.50 -5.33
CA PRO A 19 4.15 -5.32 -4.13
C PRO A 19 4.61 -4.46 -2.95
N ASP A 20 3.92 -4.45 -1.84
CA ASP A 20 3.97 -3.72 -0.57
C ASP A 20 2.82 -2.72 -0.35
N ASP A 21 2.33 -2.06 -1.40
CA ASP A 21 1.26 -1.07 -1.33
C ASP A 21 -0.01 -1.64 -0.68
N GLU A 22 -0.34 -2.91 -0.96
CA GLU A 22 -1.50 -3.59 -0.40
C GLU A 22 -1.41 -3.69 1.13
N THR A 23 -0.21 -3.95 1.65
CA THR A 23 0.04 -4.04 3.08
C THR A 23 0.12 -2.66 3.72
N LEU A 24 0.80 -1.70 3.07
CA LEU A 24 0.99 -0.33 3.54
C LEU A 24 -0.32 0.46 3.60
N SER A 25 -1.21 0.25 2.64
CA SER A 25 -2.40 1.08 2.45
C SER A 25 -3.71 0.44 2.90
N THR A 26 -3.83 -0.88 2.78
CA THR A 26 -5.09 -1.63 2.98
C THR A 26 -4.90 -2.98 3.66
N GLY A 27 -3.74 -3.24 4.26
CA GLY A 27 -3.43 -4.53 4.87
C GLY A 27 -4.40 -4.95 5.96
N GLY A 28 -4.81 -4.01 6.80
CA GLY A 28 -5.80 -4.24 7.82
C GLY A 28 -7.20 -4.50 7.24
N LEU A 29 -7.56 -3.79 6.16
CA LEU A 29 -8.81 -3.99 5.45
C LEU A 29 -8.87 -5.40 4.85
N LEU A 30 -7.85 -5.80 4.09
CA LEU A 30 -7.73 -7.13 3.48
C LEU A 30 -7.81 -8.24 4.53
N ALA A 31 -7.01 -8.14 5.59
CA ALA A 31 -6.98 -9.13 6.68
C ALA A 31 -8.31 -9.20 7.45
N THR A 32 -9.03 -8.07 7.59
CA THR A 32 -10.33 -8.03 8.26
C THR A 32 -11.39 -8.78 7.45
N TRP A 33 -11.46 -8.58 6.12
CA TRP A 33 -12.35 -9.35 5.25
C TRP A 33 -12.01 -10.83 5.25
N ALA A 34 -10.73 -11.19 5.14
CA ALA A 34 -10.27 -12.57 5.20
C ALA A 34 -10.65 -13.23 6.54
N ALA A 35 -10.44 -12.55 7.66
CA ALA A 35 -10.82 -13.04 9.00
C ALA A 35 -12.34 -13.22 9.16
N ALA A 36 -13.15 -12.42 8.44
CA ALA A 36 -14.60 -12.58 8.40
C ALA A 36 -15.06 -13.73 7.46
N GLY A 37 -14.14 -14.43 6.79
CA GLY A 37 -14.46 -15.49 5.81
C GLY A 37 -15.11 -14.97 4.53
N LEU A 38 -14.96 -13.68 4.23
CA LEU A 38 -15.50 -13.05 3.03
C LEU A 38 -14.51 -13.10 1.88
N PRO A 39 -14.97 -13.09 0.60
CA PRO A 39 -14.08 -13.07 -0.55
C PRO A 39 -13.18 -11.84 -0.57
N VAL A 40 -11.89 -12.06 -0.76
CA VAL A 40 -10.88 -11.02 -0.93
C VAL A 40 -10.08 -11.31 -2.20
N THR A 41 -10.02 -10.32 -3.09
CA THR A 41 -9.20 -10.38 -4.31
C THR A 41 -8.22 -9.22 -4.31
N LEU A 42 -6.95 -9.48 -4.62
CA LEU A 42 -5.94 -8.45 -4.84
C LEU A 42 -5.51 -8.42 -6.31
N VAL A 43 -5.38 -7.24 -6.87
CA VAL A 43 -4.71 -6.98 -8.15
C VAL A 43 -3.52 -6.08 -7.92
N THR A 44 -2.33 -6.53 -8.31
CA THR A 44 -1.09 -5.75 -8.31
C THR A 44 -0.72 -5.42 -9.76
N CYS A 45 -0.52 -4.14 -10.09
CA CYS A 45 -0.38 -3.72 -11.47
C CYS A 45 0.97 -4.09 -12.07
N THR A 46 2.06 -3.92 -11.32
CA THR A 46 3.45 -4.19 -11.74
C THR A 46 4.17 -5.07 -10.71
N ARG A 47 5.46 -5.37 -10.94
CA ARG A 47 6.28 -6.10 -9.95
C ARG A 47 7.19 -5.17 -9.15
N GLY A 48 7.09 -3.85 -9.36
CA GLY A 48 7.90 -2.88 -8.64
C GLY A 48 9.39 -2.95 -8.98
N GLU A 49 9.71 -3.15 -10.25
CA GLU A 49 11.07 -3.42 -10.75
C GLU A 49 12.03 -2.25 -10.59
N GLN A 50 11.51 -1.03 -10.31
CA GLN A 50 12.29 0.21 -10.17
C GLN A 50 12.45 0.66 -8.72
N GLY A 51 11.97 -0.13 -7.75
CA GLY A 51 12.10 0.20 -6.33
C GLY A 51 13.54 0.18 -5.84
N GLU A 52 13.82 0.96 -4.80
CA GLU A 52 15.07 0.87 -4.03
C GLU A 52 15.14 -0.48 -3.29
N VAL A 53 16.36 -0.92 -2.94
CA VAL A 53 16.56 -2.21 -2.27
C VAL A 53 17.16 -2.01 -0.89
N ILE A 54 16.42 -2.40 0.14
CA ILE A 54 16.94 -2.52 1.50
C ILE A 54 17.65 -3.87 1.64
N GLY A 55 18.82 -3.89 2.25
CA GLY A 55 19.51 -5.13 2.60
C GLY A 55 21.03 -5.01 2.58
N PRO A 56 21.72 -6.09 2.95
CA PRO A 56 23.19 -6.09 3.08
C PRO A 56 23.93 -6.07 1.72
N ASP A 57 23.24 -6.34 0.62
CA ASP A 57 23.80 -6.39 -0.73
C ASP A 57 22.77 -5.84 -1.74
N PRO A 58 22.42 -4.53 -1.64
CA PRO A 58 21.41 -3.92 -2.52
C PRO A 58 21.82 -4.00 -3.99
N ASP A 59 23.11 -3.82 -4.32
CA ASP A 59 23.63 -3.85 -5.70
C ASP A 59 23.30 -5.15 -6.45
N ARG A 60 23.02 -6.20 -5.71
CA ARG A 60 22.69 -7.50 -6.29
C ARG A 60 21.31 -7.54 -6.96
N LEU A 61 20.35 -6.75 -6.49
CA LEU A 61 18.97 -6.70 -6.96
C LEU A 61 18.62 -5.35 -7.58
N GLU A 62 19.10 -4.26 -7.04
CA GLU A 62 18.81 -2.92 -7.53
C GLU A 62 19.22 -2.76 -8.99
N GLY A 63 18.36 -2.15 -9.79
CA GLY A 63 18.55 -2.01 -11.23
C GLY A 63 18.52 -3.32 -12.03
N SER A 64 18.28 -4.49 -11.38
CA SER A 64 18.26 -5.77 -12.06
C SER A 64 16.94 -6.11 -12.77
N GLY A 65 15.95 -5.18 -12.76
CA GLY A 65 14.69 -5.31 -13.49
C GLY A 65 13.91 -6.58 -13.17
N ASP A 66 13.79 -7.49 -14.14
CA ASP A 66 12.99 -8.72 -13.99
C ASP A 66 13.44 -9.61 -12.81
N ARG A 67 14.72 -9.63 -12.48
CA ARG A 67 15.21 -10.41 -11.33
C ARG A 67 14.73 -9.83 -10.00
N PHE A 68 14.72 -8.50 -9.90
CA PHE A 68 14.16 -7.83 -8.73
C PHE A 68 12.65 -7.98 -8.66
N GLY A 69 11.94 -7.81 -9.78
CA GLY A 69 10.51 -8.07 -9.85
C GLY A 69 10.15 -9.48 -9.38
N ALA A 70 10.89 -10.52 -9.83
CA ALA A 70 10.69 -11.89 -9.37
C ALA A 70 11.03 -12.09 -7.88
N HIS A 71 11.89 -11.27 -7.29
CA HIS A 71 12.12 -11.25 -5.85
C HIS A 71 10.90 -10.68 -5.11
N ARG A 72 10.40 -9.53 -5.54
CA ARG A 72 9.22 -8.87 -4.95
C ARG A 72 7.94 -9.70 -5.10
N GLU A 73 7.78 -10.49 -6.16
CA GLU A 73 6.69 -11.48 -6.27
C GLU A 73 6.70 -12.48 -5.10
N ARG A 74 7.88 -12.93 -4.66
CA ARG A 74 8.02 -13.85 -3.52
C ARG A 74 7.74 -13.18 -2.19
N GLU A 75 8.17 -11.92 -2.02
CA GLU A 75 7.85 -11.11 -0.85
C GLU A 75 6.34 -10.90 -0.74
N LEU A 76 5.69 -10.50 -1.83
CA LEU A 76 4.24 -10.34 -1.90
C LEU A 76 3.51 -11.65 -1.55
N ALA A 77 3.96 -12.78 -2.11
CA ALA A 77 3.38 -14.08 -1.76
C ALA A 77 3.56 -14.43 -0.28
N GLY A 78 4.63 -13.95 0.36
CA GLY A 78 4.84 -14.02 1.81
C GLY A 78 3.83 -13.17 2.58
N ALA A 79 3.70 -11.90 2.20
CA ALA A 79 2.78 -10.95 2.82
C ALA A 79 1.32 -11.41 2.72
N LEU A 80 0.90 -11.88 1.54
CA LEU A 80 -0.45 -12.38 1.31
C LEU A 80 -0.80 -13.59 2.18
N ARG A 81 0.16 -14.48 2.46
CA ARG A 81 -0.05 -15.58 3.42
C ARG A 81 -0.30 -15.07 4.83
N GLU A 82 0.42 -14.02 5.27
CA GLU A 82 0.20 -13.42 6.59
C GLU A 82 -1.16 -12.71 6.68
N LEU A 83 -1.64 -12.12 5.59
CA LEU A 83 -2.94 -11.46 5.50
C LEU A 83 -4.12 -12.44 5.27
N ASP A 84 -3.87 -13.75 5.03
CA ASP A 84 -4.85 -14.77 4.62
C ASP A 84 -5.54 -14.43 3.28
N VAL A 85 -4.83 -13.80 2.35
CA VAL A 85 -5.31 -13.49 1.00
C VAL A 85 -4.75 -14.49 0.00
N SER A 86 -5.61 -15.22 -0.70
CA SER A 86 -5.21 -16.27 -1.66
C SER A 86 -5.61 -15.98 -3.12
N ASP A 87 -6.59 -15.09 -3.36
CA ASP A 87 -7.03 -14.74 -4.71
C ASP A 87 -6.28 -13.47 -5.16
N HIS A 88 -5.13 -13.66 -5.80
CA HIS A 88 -4.23 -12.61 -6.26
C HIS A 88 -3.92 -12.76 -7.74
N TYR A 89 -3.87 -11.62 -8.44
CA TYR A 89 -3.49 -11.51 -9.85
C TYR A 89 -2.52 -10.33 -10.04
N PHE A 90 -1.48 -10.55 -10.82
CA PHE A 90 -0.89 -9.41 -11.50
C PHE A 90 -1.82 -8.99 -12.65
N LEU A 91 -1.89 -7.69 -12.93
CA LEU A 91 -2.82 -7.14 -13.93
C LEU A 91 -2.68 -7.82 -15.30
N ASP A 92 -1.47 -8.13 -15.72
CA ASP A 92 -1.15 -8.82 -16.98
C ASP A 92 -1.54 -10.31 -16.99
N GLN A 93 -1.88 -10.89 -15.86
CA GLN A 93 -2.28 -12.31 -15.74
C GLN A 93 -3.80 -12.51 -15.76
N ILE A 94 -4.59 -11.45 -15.58
CA ILE A 94 -6.05 -11.56 -15.45
C ILE A 94 -6.66 -12.21 -16.69
N ASP A 95 -6.28 -11.77 -17.88
CA ASP A 95 -6.85 -12.25 -19.13
C ASP A 95 -6.58 -13.74 -19.36
N GLY A 96 -5.35 -14.19 -19.08
CA GLY A 96 -5.00 -15.60 -19.15
C GLY A 96 -5.77 -16.44 -18.12
N ALA A 97 -5.92 -15.97 -16.89
CA ALA A 97 -6.66 -16.65 -15.82
C ALA A 97 -8.17 -16.77 -16.13
N LEU A 98 -8.74 -15.82 -16.88
CA LEU A 98 -10.15 -15.83 -17.30
C LEU A 98 -10.35 -16.47 -18.68
N GLY A 99 -9.31 -17.06 -19.28
CA GLY A 99 -9.40 -17.80 -20.54
C GLY A 99 -9.53 -16.92 -21.80
N ALA A 100 -9.02 -15.68 -21.75
CA ALA A 100 -8.98 -14.82 -22.94
C ALA A 100 -7.99 -15.36 -23.98
N ASN A 101 -8.32 -15.17 -25.28
CA ASN A 101 -7.48 -15.64 -26.38
C ASN A 101 -6.17 -14.84 -26.54
N GLU A 102 -6.14 -13.60 -26.10
CA GLU A 102 -4.98 -12.72 -26.16
C GLU A 102 -4.53 -12.32 -24.76
N PRO A 103 -3.29 -12.63 -24.35
CA PRO A 103 -2.77 -12.19 -23.07
C PRO A 103 -2.56 -10.67 -23.06
N SER A 104 -2.72 -10.07 -21.90
CA SER A 104 -2.28 -8.69 -21.68
C SER A 104 -0.76 -8.58 -21.77
N PRO A 105 -0.24 -7.43 -22.23
CA PRO A 105 1.19 -7.16 -22.16
C PRO A 105 1.62 -7.08 -20.70
N ARG A 106 2.88 -7.43 -20.40
CA ARG A 106 3.45 -7.19 -19.08
C ARG A 106 3.54 -5.70 -18.84
N TYR A 107 2.98 -5.26 -17.72
CA TYR A 107 3.09 -3.89 -17.22
C TYR A 107 4.30 -3.79 -16.30
N ARG A 108 5.19 -2.84 -16.60
CA ARG A 108 6.41 -2.59 -15.83
C ARG A 108 6.24 -1.38 -14.92
N ASP A 109 6.90 -1.41 -13.78
CA ASP A 109 7.02 -0.26 -12.91
C ASP A 109 7.62 0.93 -13.69
N SER A 110 6.93 2.06 -13.62
CA SER A 110 7.32 3.28 -14.34
C SER A 110 8.50 4.00 -13.71
N GLY A 111 8.82 3.64 -12.46
CA GLY A 111 9.76 4.38 -11.64
C GLY A 111 9.21 5.75 -11.25
N MET A 112 9.97 6.42 -10.39
CA MET A 112 9.66 7.79 -9.97
C MET A 112 10.93 8.59 -9.68
N SER A 113 10.79 9.92 -9.68
CA SER A 113 11.77 10.85 -9.13
C SER A 113 11.09 11.79 -8.13
N TRP A 114 11.80 12.20 -7.09
CA TRP A 114 11.28 13.17 -6.14
C TRP A 114 11.41 14.58 -6.70
N VAL A 115 10.32 15.36 -6.60
CA VAL A 115 10.26 16.76 -7.04
C VAL A 115 9.82 17.64 -5.87
N GLY A 116 10.52 18.74 -5.64
CA GLY A 116 10.26 19.68 -4.56
C GLY A 116 11.34 19.66 -3.48
N GLU A 117 11.19 20.56 -2.49
CA GLU A 117 12.09 20.66 -1.33
C GLU A 117 11.55 19.82 -0.17
N GLY A 118 12.44 19.10 0.50
CA GLY A 118 12.12 18.30 1.68
C GLY A 118 12.69 16.89 1.60
N ALA A 119 12.65 16.18 2.74
CA ALA A 119 13.05 14.79 2.77
C ALA A 119 12.04 13.94 1.96
N ALA A 120 12.55 12.95 1.25
CA ALA A 120 11.75 12.01 0.47
C ALA A 120 10.59 11.44 1.31
N GLY A 121 9.37 11.47 0.77
CA GLY A 121 8.18 10.98 1.47
C GLY A 121 7.56 11.94 2.50
N MET A 122 8.15 13.12 2.75
CA MET A 122 7.61 14.09 3.71
C MET A 122 6.91 15.28 3.06
N SER A 123 7.58 16.00 2.16
CA SER A 123 7.00 17.14 1.44
C SER A 123 7.27 17.12 -0.06
N ALA A 124 8.19 16.28 -0.51
CA ALA A 124 8.42 16.06 -1.93
C ALA A 124 7.25 15.26 -2.54
N ALA A 125 6.89 15.61 -3.76
CA ALA A 125 5.95 14.84 -4.58
C ALA A 125 6.73 13.93 -5.54
N ALA A 126 6.14 12.79 -5.91
CA ALA A 126 6.70 11.96 -6.95
C ALA A 126 6.29 12.46 -8.34
N ALA A 127 7.15 12.27 -9.32
CA ALA A 127 6.88 12.51 -10.74
C ALA A 127 7.55 11.43 -11.58
N LEU A 128 7.22 11.35 -12.86
CA LEU A 128 7.92 10.48 -13.79
C LEU A 128 9.42 10.83 -13.83
N PRO A 129 10.31 9.80 -13.85
CA PRO A 129 11.73 10.03 -14.03
C PRO A 129 12.01 10.50 -15.46
N SER A 130 13.23 11.01 -15.70
CA SER A 130 13.68 11.44 -17.04
C SER A 130 13.75 10.27 -18.02
N GLU A 131 14.04 9.08 -17.55
CA GLU A 131 14.08 7.84 -18.32
C GLU A 131 13.03 6.88 -17.77
N VAL A 132 12.06 6.51 -18.61
CA VAL A 132 10.97 5.61 -18.26
C VAL A 132 11.15 4.29 -18.99
N PRO A 133 11.05 3.14 -18.30
CA PRO A 133 11.22 1.83 -18.94
C PRO A 133 10.22 1.58 -20.07
N GLU A 134 10.65 0.82 -21.08
CA GLU A 134 9.72 0.31 -22.10
C GLU A 134 8.68 -0.60 -21.45
N GLY A 135 7.41 -0.42 -21.81
CA GLY A 135 6.29 -1.15 -21.21
C GLY A 135 5.85 -0.60 -19.85
N ALA A 136 6.29 0.60 -19.46
CA ALA A 136 5.89 1.26 -18.22
C ALA A 136 4.37 1.37 -18.11
N PHE A 137 3.84 1.05 -16.95
CA PHE A 137 2.41 1.00 -16.65
C PHE A 137 1.73 2.36 -16.84
N TYR A 138 2.42 3.44 -16.52
CA TYR A 138 1.88 4.80 -16.72
C TYR A 138 1.46 5.07 -18.16
N PHE A 139 2.18 4.54 -19.15
CA PHE A 139 1.88 4.73 -20.58
C PHE A 139 1.05 3.60 -21.20
N ALA A 140 0.64 2.62 -20.42
CA ALA A 140 -0.21 1.54 -20.90
C ALA A 140 -1.55 2.06 -21.43
N ASP A 141 -2.13 1.34 -22.40
CA ASP A 141 -3.49 1.60 -22.86
C ASP A 141 -4.48 1.38 -21.70
N LEU A 142 -5.06 2.48 -21.21
CA LEU A 142 -5.94 2.48 -20.06
C LEU A 142 -7.21 1.68 -20.31
N ASP A 143 -7.84 1.83 -21.47
CA ASP A 143 -9.09 1.15 -21.77
C ASP A 143 -8.89 -0.36 -21.88
N ARG A 144 -7.80 -0.81 -22.52
CA ARG A 144 -7.46 -2.23 -22.56
C ARG A 144 -7.21 -2.82 -21.18
N ALA A 145 -6.40 -2.15 -20.36
CA ALA A 145 -6.13 -2.57 -18.99
C ALA A 145 -7.40 -2.58 -18.13
N ALA A 146 -8.25 -1.54 -18.27
CA ALA A 146 -9.51 -1.43 -17.54
C ALA A 146 -10.52 -2.51 -17.95
N GLN A 147 -10.57 -2.92 -19.22
CA GLN A 147 -11.39 -4.05 -19.67
C GLN A 147 -10.97 -5.35 -19.00
N SER A 148 -9.67 -5.62 -18.83
CA SER A 148 -9.18 -6.80 -18.12
C SER A 148 -9.63 -6.79 -16.67
N LEU A 149 -9.45 -5.66 -15.98
CA LEU A 149 -9.90 -5.50 -14.59
C LEU A 149 -11.43 -5.58 -14.47
N ALA A 150 -12.19 -4.99 -15.39
CA ALA A 150 -13.65 -5.03 -15.40
C ALA A 150 -14.17 -6.48 -15.53
N ARG A 151 -13.51 -7.32 -16.36
CA ARG A 151 -13.84 -8.75 -16.45
C ARG A 151 -13.64 -9.47 -15.11
N LEU A 152 -12.54 -9.19 -14.40
CA LEU A 152 -12.29 -9.78 -13.09
C LEU A 152 -13.33 -9.31 -12.07
N ILE A 153 -13.61 -8.01 -12.01
CA ILE A 153 -14.64 -7.44 -11.12
C ILE A 153 -16.01 -8.08 -11.41
N SER A 154 -16.37 -8.23 -12.69
CA SER A 154 -17.62 -8.88 -13.10
C SER A 154 -17.69 -10.35 -12.68
N ALA A 155 -16.57 -11.07 -12.76
CA ALA A 155 -16.47 -12.47 -12.34
C ALA A 155 -16.52 -12.64 -10.83
N ARG A 156 -15.92 -11.74 -10.05
CA ARG A 156 -15.83 -11.78 -8.57
C ARG A 156 -17.00 -11.10 -7.88
N ARG A 157 -17.64 -10.13 -8.55
CA ARG A 157 -18.76 -9.32 -8.03
C ARG A 157 -18.50 -8.78 -6.62
N PRO A 158 -17.36 -8.09 -6.37
CA PRO A 158 -17.06 -7.54 -5.06
C PRO A 158 -18.04 -6.42 -4.71
N ARG A 159 -18.41 -6.28 -3.43
CA ARG A 159 -19.18 -5.14 -2.96
C ARG A 159 -18.35 -3.85 -3.01
N TYR A 160 -17.08 -3.95 -2.70
CA TYR A 160 -16.14 -2.83 -2.65
C TYR A 160 -14.94 -3.07 -3.57
N VAL A 161 -14.56 -2.03 -4.29
CA VAL A 161 -13.26 -1.93 -4.96
C VAL A 161 -12.48 -0.83 -4.25
N VAL A 162 -11.29 -1.11 -3.76
CA VAL A 162 -10.45 -0.13 -3.06
C VAL A 162 -9.13 0.07 -3.80
N THR A 163 -8.69 1.34 -3.87
CA THR A 163 -7.43 1.74 -4.50
C THR A 163 -6.90 3.02 -3.84
N TYR A 164 -6.01 3.76 -4.50
CA TYR A 164 -5.52 5.06 -4.05
C TYR A 164 -6.56 6.17 -4.26
N GLU A 165 -6.35 7.31 -3.62
CA GLU A 165 -7.07 8.53 -3.96
C GLU A 165 -6.60 9.07 -5.33
N PRO A 166 -7.34 10.03 -5.96
CA PRO A 166 -7.05 10.47 -7.33
C PRO A 166 -5.62 10.97 -7.60
N GLY A 167 -4.95 11.50 -6.58
CA GLY A 167 -3.57 11.99 -6.66
C GLY A 167 -2.51 10.90 -6.48
N GLY A 168 -2.91 9.65 -6.23
CA GLY A 168 -1.97 8.53 -6.00
C GLY A 168 -1.18 8.65 -4.70
N GLY A 169 -1.77 9.25 -3.66
CA GLY A 169 -1.10 9.50 -2.40
C GLY A 169 -0.02 10.58 -2.53
N TYR A 170 1.23 10.17 -2.58
CA TYR A 170 2.37 11.09 -2.76
C TYR A 170 2.67 11.43 -4.23
N GLY A 171 1.77 11.08 -5.15
CA GLY A 171 1.88 11.44 -6.56
C GLY A 171 2.69 10.45 -7.40
N HIS A 172 2.94 9.21 -6.91
CA HIS A 172 3.60 8.19 -7.73
C HIS A 172 2.82 7.96 -9.03
N PRO A 173 3.46 8.03 -10.20
CA PRO A 173 2.77 7.90 -11.49
C PRO A 173 1.92 6.64 -11.61
N ASP A 174 2.43 5.50 -11.11
CA ASP A 174 1.70 4.24 -11.15
C ASP A 174 0.53 4.17 -10.15
N HIS A 175 0.60 4.88 -9.02
CA HIS A 175 -0.53 4.99 -8.09
C HIS A 175 -1.67 5.80 -8.71
N VAL A 176 -1.34 6.93 -9.35
CA VAL A 176 -2.31 7.72 -10.13
C VAL A 176 -2.92 6.86 -11.24
N ARG A 177 -2.09 6.06 -11.92
CA ARG A 177 -2.54 5.17 -12.98
C ARG A 177 -3.43 4.04 -12.48
N ALA A 178 -3.12 3.45 -11.32
CA ALA A 178 -3.93 2.42 -10.68
C ALA A 178 -5.31 2.96 -10.26
N TYR A 179 -5.37 4.20 -9.73
CA TYR A 179 -6.63 4.88 -9.50
C TYR A 179 -7.45 5.05 -10.78
N GLN A 180 -6.84 5.57 -11.87
CA GLN A 180 -7.51 5.74 -13.17
C GLN A 180 -8.01 4.41 -13.72
N LEU A 181 -7.20 3.35 -13.59
CA LEU A 181 -7.55 1.99 -13.99
C LEU A 181 -8.78 1.47 -13.25
N ALA A 182 -8.79 1.55 -11.92
CA ALA A 182 -9.91 1.08 -11.10
C ALA A 182 -11.19 1.88 -11.38
N SER A 183 -11.09 3.21 -11.49
CA SER A 183 -12.21 4.08 -11.83
C SER A 183 -12.80 3.72 -13.20
N ARG A 184 -11.93 3.58 -14.21
CA ARG A 184 -12.37 3.23 -15.57
C ARG A 184 -12.98 1.83 -15.66
N ALA A 185 -12.44 0.86 -14.92
CA ALA A 185 -12.99 -0.49 -14.86
C ALA A 185 -14.40 -0.52 -14.24
N VAL A 186 -14.62 0.27 -13.17
CA VAL A 186 -15.95 0.39 -12.54
C VAL A 186 -16.95 1.09 -13.47
N GLU A 187 -16.54 2.13 -14.24
CA GLU A 187 -17.37 2.76 -15.25
C GLU A 187 -17.82 1.76 -16.32
N LEU A 188 -16.90 0.93 -16.82
CA LEU A 188 -17.21 -0.08 -17.84
C LEU A 188 -18.25 -1.12 -17.39
N ILE A 189 -18.31 -1.39 -16.07
CA ILE A 189 -19.27 -2.35 -15.52
C ILE A 189 -20.64 -1.73 -15.36
N SER A 190 -20.75 -0.43 -15.02
CA SER A 190 -22.02 0.24 -14.73
C SER A 190 -22.98 0.24 -15.92
N ASP A 191 -22.44 0.17 -17.14
CA ASP A 191 -23.23 0.22 -18.36
C ASP A 191 -23.96 -1.11 -18.71
N ASP A 192 -23.47 -2.25 -18.19
CA ASP A 192 -23.93 -3.57 -18.71
C ASP A 192 -24.72 -4.46 -17.72
N LEU A 193 -24.57 -4.34 -16.39
CA LEU A 193 -24.91 -5.42 -15.47
C LEU A 193 -25.93 -5.13 -14.38
N GLY A 194 -26.43 -3.90 -14.23
CA GLY A 194 -27.29 -3.52 -13.08
C GLY A 194 -26.63 -3.74 -11.71
N TYR A 195 -25.29 -3.86 -11.69
CA TYR A 195 -24.44 -4.02 -10.53
C TYR A 195 -23.25 -3.06 -10.65
N VAL A 196 -23.03 -2.26 -9.65
CA VAL A 196 -21.87 -1.35 -9.56
C VAL A 196 -21.24 -1.53 -8.18
N PRO A 197 -19.97 -1.92 -8.08
CA PRO A 197 -19.30 -1.94 -6.80
C PRO A 197 -19.10 -0.51 -6.30
N GLN A 198 -19.06 -0.34 -4.97
CA GLN A 198 -18.65 0.93 -4.40
C GLN A 198 -17.14 1.09 -4.56
N LEU A 199 -16.72 2.16 -5.23
CA LEU A 199 -15.31 2.50 -5.37
C LEU A 199 -14.86 3.32 -4.18
N LEU A 200 -13.78 2.88 -3.53
CA LEU A 200 -13.21 3.46 -2.33
C LEU A 200 -11.75 3.83 -2.56
N SER A 201 -11.28 4.88 -1.90
CA SER A 201 -9.86 5.17 -1.79
C SER A 201 -9.38 5.01 -0.35
N SER A 202 -8.18 4.41 -0.18
CA SER A 202 -7.48 4.43 1.10
C SER A 202 -6.98 5.84 1.38
N VAL A 203 -7.20 6.33 2.61
CA VAL A 203 -6.82 7.68 3.05
C VAL A 203 -6.40 7.66 4.51
N ILE A 204 -5.50 8.57 4.88
CA ILE A 204 -5.12 8.77 6.30
C ILE A 204 -5.50 10.20 6.69
N PRO A 205 -6.39 10.40 7.69
CA PRO A 205 -6.72 11.73 8.20
C PRO A 205 -5.47 12.43 8.74
N SER A 206 -5.28 13.70 8.37
CA SER A 206 -4.10 14.45 8.81
C SER A 206 -3.96 14.53 10.34
N GLY A 207 -5.08 14.62 11.05
CA GLY A 207 -5.08 14.57 12.52
C GLY A 207 -4.63 13.23 13.09
N VAL A 208 -4.98 12.12 12.44
CA VAL A 208 -4.56 10.76 12.81
C VAL A 208 -3.05 10.59 12.56
N MET A 209 -2.56 11.06 11.42
CA MET A 209 -1.12 11.01 11.13
C MET A 209 -0.30 11.84 12.14
N ARG A 210 -0.75 13.05 12.50
CA ARG A 210 -0.08 13.87 13.52
C ARG A 210 -0.05 13.19 14.87
N PHE A 211 -1.15 12.56 15.29
CA PHE A 211 -1.19 11.75 16.50
C PHE A 211 -0.23 10.54 16.41
N GLY A 212 -0.18 9.85 15.27
CA GLY A 212 0.78 8.76 15.06
C GLY A 212 2.23 9.20 15.25
N ARG A 213 2.60 10.36 14.68
CA ARG A 213 3.94 10.95 14.85
C ARG A 213 4.26 11.37 16.29
N GLU A 214 3.25 11.83 17.03
CA GLU A 214 3.43 12.10 18.47
C GLU A 214 3.80 10.82 19.23
N VAL A 215 3.11 9.71 18.93
CA VAL A 215 3.40 8.41 19.56
C VAL A 215 4.77 7.88 19.15
N LEU A 216 5.17 8.03 17.87
CA LEU A 216 6.52 7.68 17.41
C LEU A 216 7.59 8.46 18.20
N GLY A 217 7.40 9.78 18.37
CA GLY A 217 8.30 10.61 19.16
C GLY A 217 8.41 10.21 20.63
N GLN A 218 7.32 9.74 21.25
CA GLN A 218 7.35 9.19 22.61
C GLN A 218 8.15 7.90 22.73
N ARG A 219 8.39 7.19 21.59
CA ARG A 219 9.13 5.94 21.49
C ARG A 219 10.45 6.07 20.73
N GLU A 220 10.93 7.29 20.53
CA GLU A 220 12.12 7.58 19.72
C GLU A 220 13.32 6.72 20.10
N GLN A 221 13.64 6.61 21.39
CA GLN A 221 14.79 5.83 21.85
C GLN A 221 14.65 4.35 21.49
N PHE A 222 13.46 3.77 21.71
CA PHE A 222 13.17 2.37 21.34
C PHE A 222 13.34 2.14 19.83
N LEU A 223 12.83 3.03 18.98
CA LEU A 223 12.93 2.90 17.53
C LEU A 223 14.38 3.03 17.03
N ARG A 224 15.15 3.93 17.63
CA ARG A 224 16.59 4.06 17.33
C ARG A 224 17.40 2.85 17.75
N ASP A 225 17.08 2.25 18.89
CA ASP A 225 17.75 1.05 19.38
C ASP A 225 17.40 -0.15 18.48
N LEU A 226 16.12 -0.31 18.09
CA LEU A 226 15.68 -1.32 17.12
C LEU A 226 16.47 -1.24 15.80
N ALA A 227 16.58 -0.04 15.23
CA ALA A 227 17.30 0.15 13.98
C ALA A 227 18.81 -0.15 14.12
N ARG A 228 19.41 0.21 15.27
CA ARG A 228 20.84 -0.08 15.55
C ARG A 228 21.11 -1.58 15.69
N ASP A 229 20.21 -2.30 16.37
CA ASP A 229 20.36 -3.74 16.58
C ASP A 229 20.22 -4.51 15.26
N ASP A 230 19.34 -4.07 14.36
CA ASP A 230 19.19 -4.65 13.02
C ASP A 230 20.46 -4.46 12.17
N VAL A 231 21.05 -3.27 12.18
CA VAL A 231 22.32 -2.99 11.49
C VAL A 231 23.45 -3.88 12.02
N ALA A 232 23.52 -4.10 13.34
CA ALA A 232 24.50 -5.00 13.94
C ALA A 232 24.32 -6.47 13.51
N GLY A 233 23.06 -6.88 13.23
CA GLY A 233 22.73 -8.25 12.81
C GLY A 233 22.84 -8.50 11.30
N ARG A 234 22.54 -7.52 10.48
CA ARG A 234 22.49 -7.64 9.00
C ARG A 234 23.73 -7.11 8.28
N GLY A 235 24.64 -6.42 8.97
CA GLY A 235 25.75 -5.69 8.37
C GLY A 235 25.38 -4.25 8.05
N ASP A 236 26.34 -3.49 7.50
CA ASP A 236 26.14 -2.08 7.16
C ASP A 236 25.07 -1.95 6.07
N ASN A 237 23.90 -1.43 6.44
CA ASN A 237 22.78 -1.13 5.53
C ASN A 237 23.04 0.15 4.71
N GLY A 238 24.27 0.44 4.34
CA GLY A 238 24.60 1.62 3.53
C GLY A 238 24.44 2.96 4.26
N GLY A 239 24.34 2.95 5.60
CA GLY A 239 24.29 4.19 6.39
C GLY A 239 22.92 4.92 6.35
N VAL A 240 21.82 4.20 6.14
CA VAL A 240 20.48 4.81 6.16
C VAL A 240 20.24 5.48 7.51
N GLU A 241 20.00 6.79 7.49
CA GLU A 241 19.71 7.57 8.69
C GLU A 241 18.30 7.33 9.20
N VAL A 242 18.19 7.03 10.50
CA VAL A 242 16.88 6.86 11.17
C VAL A 242 16.19 8.20 11.31
N PHE A 243 15.04 8.35 10.66
CA PHE A 243 14.23 9.54 10.75
C PHE A 243 12.87 9.26 11.43
N ILE A 244 12.62 9.94 12.54
CA ILE A 244 11.35 9.86 13.27
C ILE A 244 10.62 11.20 13.07
N PRO A 245 9.56 11.24 12.23
CA PRO A 245 8.89 12.48 11.90
C PRO A 245 8.15 13.07 13.09
N ARG A 246 8.25 14.38 13.26
CA ARG A 246 7.56 15.14 14.33
C ARG A 246 6.13 15.50 13.90
N PRO A 247 5.21 15.73 14.87
CA PRO A 247 3.86 16.20 14.55
C PRO A 247 3.83 17.53 13.76
N SER A 248 4.84 18.40 13.95
CA SER A 248 4.98 19.69 13.27
C SER A 248 5.54 19.60 11.87
N ASP A 249 6.21 18.48 11.53
CA ASP A 249 6.81 18.32 10.21
C ASP A 249 5.73 18.25 9.13
N PRO A 250 6.04 18.63 7.88
CA PRO A 250 5.12 18.46 6.76
C PRO A 250 4.55 17.05 6.73
N LEU A 251 3.25 16.93 6.55
CA LEU A 251 2.64 15.61 6.46
C LEU A 251 3.04 14.95 5.14
N ALA A 252 3.24 13.63 5.18
CA ALA A 252 3.34 12.86 3.95
C ALA A 252 2.11 13.13 3.07
N ALA A 253 2.32 13.17 1.75
CA ALA A 253 1.25 13.48 0.81
C ALA A 253 0.11 12.45 0.82
N VAL A 254 0.35 11.25 1.38
CA VAL A 254 -0.69 10.23 1.64
C VAL A 254 -1.71 10.65 2.71
N SER A 255 -1.43 11.73 3.47
CA SER A 255 -2.37 12.25 4.47
C SER A 255 -3.14 13.45 3.91
N SER A 256 -4.44 13.32 3.79
CA SER A 256 -5.29 14.38 3.27
C SER A 256 -5.69 15.40 4.35
N HIS A 257 -5.67 16.70 3.97
CA HIS A 257 -6.07 17.78 4.87
C HIS A 257 -7.58 17.85 5.09
N ASP A 258 -8.38 17.40 4.14
CA ASP A 258 -9.84 17.34 4.24
C ASP A 258 -10.36 16.21 3.34
N PRO A 259 -10.07 14.96 3.68
CA PRO A 259 -10.68 13.88 2.94
C PRO A 259 -12.17 13.89 3.25
N LYS A 260 -13.00 13.71 2.26
CA LYS A 260 -14.37 13.27 2.46
C LYS A 260 -14.34 11.82 2.97
N ILE A 261 -13.72 11.61 4.13
CA ILE A 261 -13.64 10.30 4.75
C ILE A 261 -15.05 9.86 4.99
N THR A 262 -15.41 8.76 4.36
CA THR A 262 -16.75 8.22 4.45
C THR A 262 -16.80 7.17 5.53
N TYR A 263 -15.81 6.30 5.58
CA TYR A 263 -15.86 5.12 6.43
C TYR A 263 -14.57 4.88 7.20
N VAL A 264 -14.70 4.12 8.30
CA VAL A 264 -13.61 3.62 9.12
C VAL A 264 -13.76 2.11 9.32
N VAL A 265 -12.65 1.40 9.36
CA VAL A 265 -12.57 -0.02 9.68
C VAL A 265 -11.67 -0.21 10.90
N GLU A 266 -12.16 -0.94 11.91
CA GLU A 266 -11.35 -1.36 13.05
C GLU A 266 -10.47 -2.55 12.63
N VAL A 267 -9.16 -2.38 12.72
CA VAL A 267 -8.19 -3.39 12.26
C VAL A 267 -7.27 -3.90 13.39
N ARG A 268 -7.58 -3.53 14.64
CA ARG A 268 -6.79 -3.90 15.81
C ARG A 268 -6.53 -5.41 15.90
N ASP A 269 -7.58 -6.21 15.70
CA ASP A 269 -7.50 -7.66 15.88
C ASP A 269 -6.63 -8.36 14.82
N VAL A 270 -6.45 -7.72 13.68
CA VAL A 270 -5.63 -8.22 12.56
C VAL A 270 -4.28 -7.52 12.43
N ALA A 271 -3.98 -6.53 13.27
CA ALA A 271 -2.76 -5.72 13.17
C ALA A 271 -1.47 -6.55 13.23
N GLY A 272 -1.46 -7.69 13.96
CA GLY A 272 -0.32 -8.60 13.97
C GLY A 272 -0.06 -9.26 12.63
N LYS A 273 -1.10 -9.51 11.84
CA LYS A 273 -0.96 -10.02 10.47
C LYS A 273 -0.34 -8.95 9.57
N VAL A 274 -0.81 -7.70 9.71
CA VAL A 274 -0.28 -6.55 8.95
C VAL A 274 1.21 -6.36 9.24
N LEU A 275 1.62 -6.38 10.53
CA LEU A 275 3.03 -6.21 10.89
C LEU A 275 3.91 -7.33 10.30
N ARG A 276 3.48 -8.60 10.36
CA ARG A 276 4.23 -9.70 9.72
C ARG A 276 4.22 -9.62 8.20
N ALA A 277 3.15 -9.11 7.60
CA ALA A 277 3.10 -8.87 6.16
C ALA A 277 4.09 -7.76 5.75
N LEU A 278 4.23 -6.69 6.56
CA LEU A 278 5.28 -5.67 6.36
C LEU A 278 6.69 -6.29 6.44
N GLU A 279 6.96 -7.19 7.41
CA GLU A 279 8.23 -7.90 7.51
C GLU A 279 8.54 -8.77 6.28
N ALA A 280 7.49 -9.30 5.62
CA ALA A 280 7.67 -10.11 4.42
C ALA A 280 8.16 -9.30 3.21
N HIS A 281 7.91 -7.99 3.17
CA HIS A 281 8.43 -7.06 2.16
C HIS A 281 9.84 -6.53 2.52
N ALA A 282 10.75 -7.44 2.82
CA ALA A 282 12.05 -7.14 3.42
C ALA A 282 12.97 -6.25 2.59
N THR A 283 12.77 -6.17 1.26
CA THR A 283 13.51 -5.24 0.40
C THR A 283 12.93 -3.84 0.38
N GLN A 284 11.71 -3.62 0.91
CA GLN A 284 10.99 -2.34 0.89
C GLN A 284 10.71 -1.77 2.27
N VAL A 285 10.57 -2.65 3.27
CA VAL A 285 10.21 -2.30 4.65
C VAL A 285 11.27 -2.81 5.61
N GLN A 286 11.63 -1.99 6.57
CA GLN A 286 12.60 -2.31 7.60
C GLN A 286 12.11 -1.88 8.99
N TRP A 287 12.77 -2.40 10.03
CA TRP A 287 12.59 -2.00 11.43
C TRP A 287 11.13 -2.09 11.89
N VAL A 288 10.47 -3.20 11.57
CA VAL A 288 9.09 -3.42 12.00
C VAL A 288 9.04 -3.63 13.51
N ALA A 289 8.23 -2.82 14.17
CA ALA A 289 8.02 -2.86 15.62
C ALA A 289 6.57 -3.19 15.95
N ASP A 290 6.36 -4.24 16.74
CA ASP A 290 5.08 -4.57 17.36
C ASP A 290 5.13 -4.21 18.84
N TRP A 291 4.25 -3.33 19.28
CA TRP A 291 4.19 -2.96 20.69
C TRP A 291 2.80 -3.07 21.31
N ARG A 292 1.89 -3.82 20.68
CA ARG A 292 0.51 -4.01 21.16
C ARG A 292 0.43 -4.51 22.59
N ASP A 293 1.39 -5.32 23.00
CA ASP A 293 1.48 -5.95 24.31
C ASP A 293 2.50 -5.29 25.26
N LEU A 294 3.15 -4.18 24.83
CA LEU A 294 4.10 -3.48 25.68
C LEU A 294 3.39 -2.57 26.69
N PRO A 295 3.90 -2.46 27.93
CA PRO A 295 3.38 -1.52 28.93
C PRO A 295 3.37 -0.08 28.38
N GLY A 296 2.26 0.64 28.58
CA GLY A 296 2.12 2.01 28.10
C GLY A 296 1.82 2.13 26.60
N SER A 297 1.48 1.05 25.91
CA SER A 297 1.11 1.03 24.49
C SER A 297 -0.22 1.73 24.16
N SER A 298 -1.02 2.05 25.18
CA SER A 298 -2.41 2.51 25.03
C SER A 298 -2.57 4.02 24.81
N ALA A 299 -1.62 4.71 24.17
CA ALA A 299 -1.85 6.08 23.73
C ALA A 299 -3.02 6.10 22.72
N ARG A 300 -4.13 6.73 23.11
CA ARG A 300 -5.35 6.82 22.31
C ARG A 300 -5.72 8.28 22.09
N ALA A 301 -6.01 8.64 20.86
CA ALA A 301 -6.65 9.92 20.55
C ALA A 301 -7.80 9.69 19.58
N ALA A 302 -8.98 10.25 19.84
CA ALA A 302 -10.18 10.11 19.03
C ALA A 302 -10.56 8.64 18.71
N GLY A 303 -10.24 7.71 19.62
CA GLY A 303 -10.52 6.27 19.46
C GLY A 303 -9.51 5.51 18.58
N VAL A 304 -8.41 6.13 18.16
CA VAL A 304 -7.33 5.50 17.40
C VAL A 304 -6.17 5.16 18.33
N GLU A 305 -5.54 4.03 18.09
CA GLU A 305 -4.28 3.62 18.74
C GLU A 305 -3.20 3.43 17.68
N VAL A 306 -1.95 3.62 18.08
CA VAL A 306 -0.79 3.18 17.30
C VAL A 306 -0.32 1.86 17.87
N LEU A 307 -0.32 0.82 17.04
CA LEU A 307 -0.09 -0.57 17.44
C LEU A 307 1.31 -1.06 17.14
N GLY A 308 2.02 -0.32 16.29
CA GLY A 308 3.35 -0.64 15.85
C GLY A 308 3.90 0.48 14.97
N ALA A 309 5.09 0.25 14.43
CA ALA A 309 5.72 1.12 13.45
C ALA A 309 6.60 0.31 12.51
N ALA A 310 6.93 0.88 11.37
CA ALA A 310 7.96 0.39 10.47
C ALA A 310 8.62 1.56 9.75
N ALA A 311 9.72 1.33 9.04
CA ALA A 311 10.34 2.32 8.18
C ALA A 311 10.46 1.81 6.74
N LEU A 312 10.45 2.74 5.78
CA LEU A 312 10.73 2.47 4.37
C LEU A 312 12.24 2.55 4.08
N SER A 313 12.63 2.39 2.82
CA SER A 313 14.02 2.46 2.34
C SER A 313 14.75 3.73 2.77
N ASN A 314 14.06 4.86 2.82
CA ASN A 314 14.60 6.15 3.25
C ASN A 314 14.79 6.31 4.79
N GLY A 315 14.54 5.26 5.58
CA GLY A 315 14.67 5.28 7.03
C GLY A 315 13.59 6.07 7.79
N VAL A 316 12.57 6.55 7.11
CA VAL A 316 11.47 7.31 7.72
C VAL A 316 10.47 6.38 8.36
N PHE A 317 10.31 6.46 9.69
CA PHE A 317 9.30 5.68 10.40
C PHE A 317 7.88 6.16 10.13
N PHE A 318 6.97 5.22 9.99
CA PHE A 318 5.53 5.44 9.92
C PHE A 318 4.78 4.60 10.97
N PRO A 319 3.65 5.09 11.50
CA PRO A 319 2.86 4.39 12.49
C PRO A 319 1.92 3.38 11.85
N VAL A 320 1.69 2.23 12.52
CA VAL A 320 0.64 1.26 12.21
C VAL A 320 -0.54 1.51 13.17
N PHE A 321 -1.70 1.83 12.61
CA PHE A 321 -2.87 2.24 13.37
C PHE A 321 -3.84 1.09 13.66
N SER A 322 -4.68 1.25 14.70
CA SER A 322 -5.80 0.35 15.01
C SER A 322 -6.99 0.54 14.05
N ARG A 323 -6.93 1.52 13.16
CA ARG A 323 -7.99 1.88 12.22
C ARG A 323 -7.43 2.21 10.85
N GLU A 324 -8.11 1.74 9.84
CA GLU A 324 -7.95 2.20 8.46
C GLU A 324 -9.17 3.03 8.03
N TYR A 325 -8.95 3.97 7.13
CA TYR A 325 -9.95 4.91 6.67
C TYR A 325 -10.09 4.87 5.17
N VAL A 326 -11.31 4.94 4.68
CA VAL A 326 -11.60 4.99 3.25
C VAL A 326 -12.59 6.10 2.92
N ALA A 327 -12.40 6.70 1.74
CA ALA A 327 -13.30 7.67 1.17
C ALA A 327 -14.07 7.04 0.00
N ALA A 328 -15.38 7.29 -0.09
CA ALA A 328 -16.15 6.90 -1.26
C ALA A 328 -15.84 7.82 -2.44
N LEU A 329 -15.67 7.21 -3.62
CA LEU A 329 -15.35 7.91 -4.87
C LEU A 329 -16.54 7.95 -5.84
N ASN A 330 -17.57 7.09 -5.64
CA ASN A 330 -18.83 7.06 -6.39
C ASN A 330 -20.04 6.88 -5.48
#